data_cda812a616d0f348a6dd4c05df751107
#
_entry.id   cda812a616d0f348a6dd4c05df751107
#
_cell.length_a   1.000
_cell.length_b   1.000
_cell.length_c   1.000
_cell.angle_alpha   90.00
_cell.angle_beta   90.00
_cell.angle_gamma   90.00
#
_symmetry.space_group_name_H-M   'P 1'
#
loop_
_entity.id
_entity.type
_entity.pdbx_description
1 polymer ?
#
loop_
_entity_poly.entity_id
_entity_poly.type
_entity_poly.pdbx_seq_one_letter_code
_entity_poly.pdbx_strand_id
1 'polypeptide(L)'
;TRNIRFVMAGNGDMMNQMIRLVAERGIADRFHFPGFMKGSQVYEMLKASDVYIMPSVSEPFGISPLEAMQCSVPTIISKQSGCAEILEKCIKTDYWDIHAMADAIYAICTYPALYEYLRDEGKKEVDAIKWEDVGLKVRRIYEEVIKQYNR
;
A
#
# COMPACT_ATOMS: atom_id res chain seq x y z
N THR A 1 7.32 5.57 -24.35
CA THR A 1 7.62 4.57 -23.29
C THR A 1 8.34 5.26 -22.17
N ARG A 2 7.71 5.35 -20.98
CA ARG A 2 8.32 5.96 -19.81
C ARG A 2 9.37 5.03 -19.21
N ASN A 3 10.41 5.60 -18.64
CA ASN A 3 11.43 4.84 -17.93
C ASN A 3 10.92 4.48 -16.52
N ILE A 4 10.03 3.48 -16.43
CA ILE A 4 9.50 2.96 -15.17
C ILE A 4 10.38 1.80 -14.72
N ARG A 5 10.73 1.78 -13.44
CA ARG A 5 11.41 0.66 -12.77
C ARG A 5 10.52 0.14 -11.65
N PHE A 6 10.55 -1.17 -11.46
CA PHE A 6 9.77 -1.85 -10.45
C PHE A 6 10.68 -2.47 -9.39
N VAL A 7 10.27 -2.36 -8.15
CA VAL A 7 10.89 -3.07 -7.03
C VAL A 7 9.83 -4.00 -6.45
N MET A 8 10.11 -5.30 -6.45
CA MET A 8 9.25 -6.30 -5.81
C MET A 8 9.97 -6.79 -4.55
N ALA A 9 9.67 -6.14 -3.43
CA ALA A 9 10.19 -6.51 -2.12
C ALA A 9 9.35 -7.61 -1.48
N GLY A 10 10.01 -8.53 -0.82
CA GLY A 10 9.39 -9.67 -0.16
C GLY A 10 10.07 -10.98 -0.49
N ASN A 11 9.51 -12.07 0.04
CA ASN A 11 9.94 -13.43 -0.26
C ASN A 11 8.72 -14.35 -0.21
N GLY A 12 8.74 -15.43 -0.97
CA GLY A 12 7.66 -16.42 -1.02
C GLY A 12 7.87 -17.45 -2.11
N ASP A 13 7.02 -18.46 -2.12
CA ASP A 13 7.11 -19.60 -3.02
C ASP A 13 7.02 -19.23 -4.51
N MET A 14 6.37 -18.11 -4.81
CA MET A 14 6.20 -17.63 -6.19
C MET A 14 7.38 -16.78 -6.69
N MET A 15 8.40 -16.48 -5.89
CA MET A 15 9.51 -15.60 -6.29
C MET A 15 10.18 -16.07 -7.59
N ASN A 16 10.53 -17.36 -7.68
CA ASN A 16 11.15 -17.91 -8.88
C ASN A 16 10.24 -17.82 -10.12
N GLN A 17 8.93 -17.96 -9.93
CA GLN A 17 7.96 -17.81 -11.00
C GLN A 17 7.89 -16.35 -11.49
N MET A 18 7.92 -15.39 -10.57
CA MET A 18 7.92 -13.96 -10.91
C MET A 18 9.18 -13.56 -11.68
N ILE A 19 10.35 -14.02 -11.25
CA ILE A 19 11.61 -13.77 -11.94
C ILE A 19 11.56 -14.32 -13.38
N ARG A 20 11.07 -15.55 -13.57
CA ARG A 20 10.91 -16.14 -14.91
C ARG A 20 9.94 -15.33 -15.77
N LEU A 21 8.79 -14.96 -15.23
CA LEU A 21 7.79 -14.18 -15.95
C LEU A 21 8.33 -12.83 -16.40
N VAL A 22 9.08 -12.15 -15.57
CA VAL A 22 9.75 -10.87 -15.88
C VAL A 22 10.76 -11.05 -17.02
N ALA A 23 11.55 -12.14 -16.99
CA ALA A 23 12.49 -12.48 -18.06
C ALA A 23 11.79 -12.82 -19.37
N GLU A 24 10.73 -13.64 -19.34
CA GLU A 24 9.91 -14.01 -20.50
C GLU A 24 9.24 -12.78 -21.15
N ARG A 25 8.90 -11.77 -20.34
CA ARG A 25 8.34 -10.51 -20.83
C ARG A 25 9.40 -9.54 -21.37
N GLY A 26 10.69 -9.87 -21.26
CA GLY A 26 11.79 -9.03 -21.75
C GLY A 26 11.94 -7.70 -20.99
N ILE A 27 11.57 -7.68 -19.70
CA ILE A 27 11.58 -6.48 -18.86
C ILE A 27 12.46 -6.66 -17.60
N ALA A 28 13.36 -7.62 -17.62
CA ALA A 28 14.22 -7.94 -16.45
C ALA A 28 15.13 -6.78 -16.06
N ASP A 29 15.55 -5.95 -17.00
CA ASP A 29 16.34 -4.74 -16.76
C ASP A 29 15.60 -3.64 -16.00
N ARG A 30 14.29 -3.77 -15.87
CA ARG A 30 13.39 -2.82 -15.17
C ARG A 30 12.89 -3.32 -13.83
N PHE A 31 13.17 -4.57 -13.48
CA PHE A 31 12.75 -5.18 -12.22
C PHE A 31 13.93 -5.41 -11.27
N HIS A 32 13.74 -5.03 -10.01
CA HIS A 32 14.65 -5.33 -8.92
C HIS A 32 13.92 -6.17 -7.87
N PHE A 33 14.55 -7.26 -7.43
CA PHE A 33 14.06 -8.18 -6.41
C PHE A 33 14.99 -8.17 -5.20
N PRO A 34 14.84 -7.24 -4.23
CA PRO A 34 15.76 -7.12 -3.09
C PRO A 34 15.58 -8.25 -2.07
N GLY A 35 14.55 -9.08 -2.22
CA GLY A 35 14.17 -10.07 -1.20
C GLY A 35 13.39 -9.44 -0.05
N PHE A 36 13.47 -10.07 1.12
CA PHE A 36 12.78 -9.59 2.31
C PHE A 36 13.52 -8.43 2.96
N MET A 37 12.85 -7.31 3.17
CA MET A 37 13.39 -6.09 3.76
C MET A 37 12.86 -5.88 5.19
N LYS A 38 13.67 -5.27 6.06
CA LYS A 38 13.33 -5.01 7.47
C LYS A 38 13.74 -3.62 7.93
N GLY A 39 12.96 -3.09 8.87
CA GLY A 39 13.31 -1.86 9.60
C GLY A 39 13.57 -0.68 8.66
N SER A 40 14.71 -0.02 8.81
CA SER A 40 15.08 1.17 8.01
C SER A 40 15.10 0.92 6.51
N GLN A 41 15.43 -0.29 6.06
CA GLN A 41 15.48 -0.64 4.63
C GLN A 41 14.11 -0.43 3.95
N VAL A 42 13.01 -0.74 4.65
CA VAL A 42 11.66 -0.53 4.13
C VAL A 42 11.41 0.96 3.92
N TYR A 43 11.72 1.79 4.91
CA TYR A 43 11.53 3.24 4.82
C TYR A 43 12.42 3.89 3.77
N GLU A 44 13.68 3.45 3.64
CA GLU A 44 14.58 3.95 2.61
C GLU A 44 14.07 3.61 1.20
N MET A 45 13.56 2.39 1.01
CA MET A 45 12.96 1.96 -0.26
C MET A 45 11.69 2.76 -0.56
N LEU A 46 10.79 2.92 0.41
CA LEU A 46 9.57 3.70 0.23
C LEU A 46 9.88 5.15 -0.13
N LYS A 47 10.80 5.80 0.57
CA LYS A 47 11.22 7.18 0.27
C LYS A 47 11.88 7.35 -1.11
N ALA A 48 12.47 6.28 -1.64
CA ALA A 48 13.05 6.26 -2.98
C ALA A 48 12.03 5.90 -4.07
N SER A 49 10.78 5.61 -3.70
CA SER A 49 9.72 5.20 -4.61
C SER A 49 8.79 6.35 -4.95
N ASP A 50 8.35 6.42 -6.20
CA ASP A 50 7.35 7.39 -6.66
C ASP A 50 5.91 6.89 -6.45
N VAL A 51 5.70 5.58 -6.48
CA VAL A 51 4.39 4.94 -6.31
C VAL A 51 4.55 3.65 -5.53
N TYR A 52 3.67 3.41 -4.57
CA TYR A 52 3.54 2.14 -3.86
C TYR A 52 2.32 1.36 -4.36
N ILE A 53 2.45 0.04 -4.50
CA ILE A 53 1.38 -0.82 -4.99
C ILE A 53 1.27 -2.06 -4.11
N MET A 54 0.06 -2.34 -3.62
CA MET A 54 -0.26 -3.57 -2.89
C MET A 54 -1.46 -4.28 -3.55
N PRO A 55 -1.21 -5.18 -4.50
CA PRO A 55 -2.25 -5.89 -5.25
C PRO A 55 -2.69 -7.19 -4.55
N SER A 56 -2.86 -7.17 -3.24
CA SER A 56 -3.15 -8.37 -2.45
C SER A 56 -4.53 -8.94 -2.75
N VAL A 57 -4.60 -10.27 -2.90
CA VAL A 57 -5.86 -11.01 -3.07
C VAL A 57 -6.66 -11.00 -1.76
N SER A 58 -5.96 -11.14 -0.64
CA SER A 58 -6.51 -11.09 0.72
C SER A 58 -5.43 -10.53 1.63
N GLU A 59 -5.77 -9.47 2.33
CA GLU A 59 -4.89 -8.82 3.31
C GLU A 59 -5.76 -8.40 4.49
N PRO A 60 -5.57 -8.97 5.69
CA PRO A 60 -6.42 -8.66 6.85
C PRO A 60 -6.47 -7.18 7.19
N PHE A 61 -5.36 -6.48 7.09
CA PHE A 61 -5.30 -5.04 7.26
C PHE A 61 -4.37 -4.37 6.22
N GLY A 62 -3.06 -4.66 6.25
CA GLY A 62 -2.05 -4.06 5.40
C GLY A 62 -1.44 -2.79 5.99
N ILE A 63 -0.37 -2.95 6.78
CA ILE A 63 0.34 -1.80 7.38
C ILE A 63 1.19 -1.07 6.34
N SER A 64 1.75 -1.78 5.39
CA SER A 64 2.69 -1.22 4.41
C SER A 64 2.13 -0.09 3.52
N PRO A 65 0.83 -0.06 3.14
CA PRO A 65 0.25 1.12 2.51
C PRO A 65 0.29 2.36 3.39
N LEU A 66 0.04 2.22 4.69
CA LEU A 66 0.12 3.33 5.65
C LEU A 66 1.57 3.84 5.79
N GLU A 67 2.54 2.92 5.84
CA GLU A 67 3.97 3.26 5.85
C GLU A 67 4.38 4.02 4.58
N ALA A 68 3.87 3.60 3.41
CA ALA A 68 4.12 4.29 2.15
C ALA A 68 3.54 5.71 2.15
N MET A 69 2.27 5.86 2.54
CA MET A 69 1.62 7.17 2.66
C MET A 69 2.31 8.05 3.70
N GLN A 70 2.81 7.48 4.81
CA GLN A 70 3.60 8.18 5.81
C GLN A 70 4.93 8.70 5.25
N CYS A 71 5.51 7.97 4.28
CA CYS A 71 6.67 8.42 3.51
C CYS A 71 6.31 9.39 2.37
N SER A 72 5.07 9.87 2.29
CA SER A 72 4.58 10.74 1.21
C SER A 72 4.63 10.07 -0.18
N VAL A 73 4.32 8.77 -0.24
CA VAL A 73 4.30 8.00 -1.49
C VAL A 73 2.85 7.74 -1.91
N PRO A 74 2.42 8.20 -3.10
CA PRO A 74 1.13 7.86 -3.68
C PRO A 74 0.92 6.35 -3.72
N THR A 75 -0.25 5.90 -3.27
CA THR A 75 -0.48 4.49 -2.97
C THR A 75 -1.65 3.94 -3.78
N ILE A 76 -1.46 2.73 -4.34
CA ILE A 76 -2.48 1.93 -5.01
C ILE A 76 -2.67 0.64 -4.21
N ILE A 77 -3.89 0.32 -3.83
CA ILE A 77 -4.22 -0.89 -3.07
C ILE A 77 -5.34 -1.68 -3.72
N SER A 78 -5.41 -2.97 -3.40
CA SER A 78 -6.59 -3.75 -3.76
C SER A 78 -7.76 -3.39 -2.84
N LYS A 79 -8.97 -3.38 -3.38
CA LYS A 79 -10.22 -3.20 -2.60
C LYS A 79 -10.43 -4.29 -1.56
N GLN A 80 -9.78 -5.44 -1.75
CA GLN A 80 -9.87 -6.62 -0.89
C GLN A 80 -8.93 -6.56 0.33
N SER A 81 -8.18 -5.47 0.47
CA SER A 81 -7.34 -5.24 1.66
C SER A 81 -8.15 -4.58 2.77
N GLY A 82 -7.93 -4.98 4.03
CA GLY A 82 -8.62 -4.36 5.18
C GLY A 82 -8.35 -2.86 5.32
N CYS A 83 -7.16 -2.38 4.99
CA CYS A 83 -6.88 -0.94 4.98
C CYS A 83 -7.72 -0.16 3.94
N ALA A 84 -8.30 -0.82 2.93
CA ALA A 84 -9.19 -0.17 1.98
C ALA A 84 -10.50 0.33 2.61
N GLU A 85 -10.87 -0.20 3.79
CA GLU A 85 -12.04 0.27 4.54
C GLU A 85 -11.83 1.63 5.19
N ILE A 86 -10.58 1.99 5.49
CA ILE A 86 -10.25 3.21 6.24
C ILE A 86 -9.50 4.27 5.42
N LEU A 87 -8.75 3.85 4.40
CA LEU A 87 -7.98 4.78 3.57
C LEU A 87 -8.85 5.29 2.41
N GLU A 88 -8.92 6.60 2.23
CA GLU A 88 -9.65 7.26 1.15
C GLU A 88 -8.74 7.99 0.16
N LYS A 89 -7.56 8.40 0.61
CA LYS A 89 -6.59 9.16 -0.19
C LYS A 89 -5.57 8.27 -0.91
N CYS A 90 -6.05 7.15 -1.43
CA CYS A 90 -5.30 6.21 -2.26
C CYS A 90 -6.16 5.76 -3.44
N ILE A 91 -5.56 5.17 -4.47
CA ILE A 91 -6.32 4.55 -5.56
C ILE A 91 -6.63 3.10 -5.17
N LYS A 92 -7.90 2.71 -5.34
CA LYS A 92 -8.38 1.36 -5.04
C LYS A 92 -8.80 0.67 -6.32
N THR A 93 -8.19 -0.49 -6.61
CA THR A 93 -8.54 -1.34 -7.76
C THR A 93 -8.93 -2.73 -7.28
N ASP A 94 -9.66 -3.47 -8.10
CA ASP A 94 -9.82 -4.90 -7.82
C ASP A 94 -8.51 -5.63 -8.15
N TYR A 95 -8.09 -6.61 -7.30
CA TYR A 95 -6.79 -7.28 -7.48
C TYR A 95 -6.66 -8.02 -8.82
N TRP A 96 -7.79 -8.43 -9.42
CA TRP A 96 -7.83 -9.10 -10.73
C TRP A 96 -7.84 -8.12 -11.91
N ASP A 97 -8.13 -6.83 -11.68
CA ASP A 97 -8.20 -5.84 -12.74
C ASP A 97 -6.82 -5.23 -13.00
N ILE A 98 -6.02 -6.00 -13.74
CA ILE A 98 -4.66 -5.58 -14.11
C ILE A 98 -4.64 -4.34 -15.00
N HIS A 99 -5.72 -4.09 -15.76
CA HIS A 99 -5.82 -2.90 -16.62
C HIS A 99 -6.07 -1.65 -15.77
N ALA A 100 -7.05 -1.69 -14.88
CA ALA A 100 -7.28 -0.56 -13.96
C ALA A 100 -6.04 -0.25 -13.10
N MET A 101 -5.30 -1.27 -12.66
CA MET A 101 -4.06 -1.09 -11.92
C MET A 101 -2.97 -0.44 -12.77
N ALA A 102 -2.80 -0.88 -14.01
CA ALA A 102 -1.84 -0.30 -14.96
C ALA A 102 -2.20 1.16 -15.29
N ASP A 103 -3.48 1.45 -15.49
CA ASP A 103 -3.98 2.81 -15.74
C ASP A 103 -3.77 3.72 -14.52
N ALA A 104 -3.95 3.22 -13.30
CA ALA A 104 -3.67 3.95 -12.08
C ALA A 104 -2.17 4.31 -11.95
N ILE A 105 -1.27 3.35 -12.21
CA ILE A 105 0.17 3.60 -12.24
C ILE A 105 0.51 4.66 -13.30
N TYR A 106 -0.04 4.50 -14.50
CA TYR A 106 0.18 5.44 -15.59
C TYR A 106 -0.32 6.83 -15.24
N ALA A 107 -1.50 6.94 -14.64
CA ALA A 107 -2.10 8.22 -14.26
C ALA A 107 -1.25 8.95 -13.22
N ILE A 108 -0.84 8.27 -12.14
CA ILE A 108 0.01 8.87 -11.11
C ILE A 108 1.34 9.34 -11.72
N CYS A 109 1.96 8.53 -12.57
CA CYS A 109 3.22 8.88 -13.21
C CYS A 109 3.08 9.96 -14.29
N THR A 110 1.86 10.26 -14.77
CA THR A 110 1.63 11.18 -15.91
C THR A 110 1.12 12.53 -15.47
N TYR A 111 0.24 12.56 -14.48
CA TYR A 111 -0.47 13.78 -14.08
C TYR A 111 0.08 14.32 -12.76
N PRO A 112 0.91 15.38 -12.78
CA PRO A 112 1.53 15.94 -11.57
C PRO A 112 0.50 16.31 -10.50
N ALA A 113 -0.63 16.89 -10.89
CA ALA A 113 -1.67 17.27 -9.94
C ALA A 113 -2.27 16.06 -9.18
N LEU A 114 -2.41 14.90 -9.84
CA LEU A 114 -2.86 13.68 -9.19
C LEU A 114 -1.79 13.15 -8.23
N TYR A 115 -0.53 13.14 -8.68
CA TYR A 115 0.60 12.73 -7.85
C TYR A 115 0.68 13.58 -6.58
N GLU A 116 0.69 14.91 -6.71
CA GLU A 116 0.77 15.85 -5.59
C GLU A 116 -0.43 15.70 -4.64
N TYR A 117 -1.63 15.57 -5.18
CA TYR A 117 -2.82 15.35 -4.38
C TYR A 117 -2.72 14.08 -3.52
N LEU A 118 -2.40 12.92 -4.14
CA LEU A 118 -2.29 11.66 -3.42
C LEU A 118 -1.15 11.65 -2.41
N ARG A 119 -0.01 12.28 -2.74
CA ARG A 119 1.13 12.45 -1.85
C ARG A 119 0.75 13.24 -0.60
N ASP A 120 0.16 14.42 -0.79
CA ASP A 120 -0.05 15.38 0.30
C ASP A 120 -1.28 15.00 1.14
N GLU A 121 -2.39 14.67 0.50
CA GLU A 121 -3.60 14.27 1.20
C GLU A 121 -3.48 12.88 1.83
N GLY A 122 -2.79 11.94 1.16
CA GLY A 122 -2.48 10.64 1.73
C GLY A 122 -1.64 10.74 3.00
N LYS A 123 -0.61 11.58 2.99
CA LYS A 123 0.21 11.84 4.18
C LYS A 123 -0.62 12.42 5.33
N LYS A 124 -1.48 13.41 5.07
CA LYS A 124 -2.36 14.00 6.09
C LYS A 124 -3.33 12.96 6.66
N GLU A 125 -3.89 12.11 5.82
CA GLU A 125 -4.81 11.07 6.24
C GLU A 125 -4.15 10.10 7.23
N VAL A 126 -2.98 9.56 6.92
CA VAL A 126 -2.30 8.60 7.81
C VAL A 126 -1.74 9.27 9.06
N ASP A 127 -1.29 10.52 9.00
CA ASP A 127 -0.84 11.26 10.17
C ASP A 127 -1.99 11.53 11.17
N ALA A 128 -3.24 11.51 10.70
CA ALA A 128 -4.42 11.64 11.54
C ALA A 128 -4.85 10.32 12.22
N ILE A 129 -4.36 9.17 11.76
CA ILE A 129 -4.66 7.85 12.35
C ILE A 129 -3.79 7.65 13.59
N LYS A 130 -4.42 7.59 14.78
CA LYS A 130 -3.72 7.45 16.06
C LYS A 130 -4.16 6.21 16.79
N TRP A 131 -3.21 5.48 17.34
CA TRP A 131 -3.47 4.32 18.18
C TRP A 131 -4.25 4.66 19.45
N GLU A 132 -4.06 5.87 19.98
CA GLU A 132 -4.80 6.38 21.14
C GLU A 132 -6.30 6.39 20.89
N ASP A 133 -6.74 6.80 19.71
CA ASP A 133 -8.16 6.83 19.32
C ASP A 133 -8.77 5.43 19.25
N VAL A 134 -8.00 4.45 18.75
CA VAL A 134 -8.39 3.04 18.76
C VAL A 134 -8.51 2.52 20.19
N GLY A 135 -7.53 2.81 21.03
CA GLY A 135 -7.56 2.45 22.46
C GLY A 135 -8.76 3.01 23.20
N LEU A 136 -9.12 4.26 22.95
CA LEU A 136 -10.31 4.90 23.52
C LEU A 136 -11.62 4.24 23.03
N LYS A 137 -11.72 3.84 21.77
CA LYS A 137 -12.88 3.11 21.26
C LYS A 137 -13.04 1.75 21.95
N VAL A 138 -11.96 0.98 22.05
CA VAL A 138 -11.98 -0.32 22.73
C VAL A 138 -12.38 -0.16 24.19
N ARG A 139 -11.82 0.82 24.89
CA ARG A 139 -12.18 1.12 26.30
C ARG A 139 -13.67 1.42 26.46
N ARG A 140 -14.25 2.24 25.58
CA ARG A 140 -15.70 2.53 25.61
C ARG A 140 -16.56 1.27 25.48
N ILE A 141 -16.19 0.37 24.55
CA ILE A 141 -16.89 -0.90 24.40
C ILE A 141 -16.85 -1.73 25.68
N TYR A 142 -15.69 -1.83 26.34
CA TYR A 142 -15.58 -2.53 27.61
C TYR A 142 -16.45 -1.89 28.69
N GLU A 143 -16.46 -0.58 28.80
CA GLU A 143 -17.29 0.14 29.77
C GLU A 143 -18.78 -0.08 29.54
N GLU A 144 -19.24 -0.15 28.28
CA GLU A 144 -20.62 -0.45 27.90
C GLU A 144 -21.01 -1.89 28.25
N VAL A 145 -20.16 -2.87 27.95
CA VAL A 145 -20.40 -4.28 28.30
C VAL A 145 -20.49 -4.47 29.80
N ILE A 146 -19.58 -3.90 30.58
CA ILE A 146 -19.59 -3.98 32.05
C ILE A 146 -20.89 -3.39 32.62
N LYS A 147 -21.35 -2.26 32.09
CA LYS A 147 -22.64 -1.66 32.52
C LYS A 147 -23.84 -2.54 32.21
N GLN A 148 -23.82 -3.32 31.13
CA GLN A 148 -24.91 -4.24 30.78
C GLN A 148 -24.94 -5.47 31.69
N TYR A 149 -23.77 -5.99 32.09
CA TYR A 149 -23.68 -7.16 32.96
C TYR A 149 -23.94 -6.85 34.46
N ASN A 150 -23.76 -5.61 34.89
CA ASN A 150 -24.02 -5.19 36.27
C ASN A 150 -25.47 -4.68 36.49
N ARG A 151 -26.36 -4.89 35.53
CA ARG A 151 -27.81 -4.70 35.66
C ARG A 151 -28.53 -6.02 35.84
#